data_f4d8314e2e2e2fb8b831c2670a498346
#
_entry.id   f4d8314e2e2e2fb8b831c2670a498346
#
_cell.length_a   1.000
_cell.length_b   1.000
_cell.length_c   1.000
_cell.angle_alpha   90.00
_cell.angle_beta   90.00
_cell.angle_gamma   90.00
#
_symmetry.space_group_name_H-M   'P 1'
#
loop_
_entity.id
_entity.type
_entity.pdbx_description
1 polymer ?
#
loop_
_entity_poly.entity_id
_entity_poly.type
_entity_poly.pdbx_seq_one_letter_code
_entity_poly.pdbx_strand_id
1 'polypeptide(L)' 'MPRLYSPEQAAELLVGRRKALGLSQAEVAARLGISQNRLSELETRPERLTFDRLLALAGVLGLELALGERKPVEAEGEW' A
#
# COMPACT_ATOMS: atom_id res chain seq x y z
N MET A 1 -10.58 -7.47 6.77
CA MET A 1 -9.40 -6.62 6.62
C MET A 1 -8.43 -7.25 5.63
N PRO A 2 -7.97 -6.49 4.65
CA PRO A 2 -7.03 -7.04 3.69
C PRO A 2 -5.71 -7.39 4.35
N ARG A 3 -5.06 -8.41 3.82
CA ARG A 3 -3.75 -8.84 4.32
C ARG A 3 -2.72 -8.67 3.23
N LEU A 4 -1.53 -8.30 3.63
CA LEU A 4 -0.44 -8.04 2.71
C LEU A 4 0.60 -9.13 2.80
N TYR A 5 0.87 -9.76 1.68
CA TYR A 5 1.91 -10.79 1.60
C TYR A 5 2.90 -10.49 0.47
N SER A 6 2.66 -9.43 -0.31
CA SER A 6 3.56 -9.11 -1.41
C SER A 6 3.48 -7.62 -1.73
N PRO A 7 4.53 -7.07 -2.36
CA PRO A 7 4.46 -5.67 -2.81
C PRO A 7 3.32 -5.42 -3.80
N GLU A 8 3.01 -6.40 -4.64
CA GLU A 8 1.94 -6.25 -5.62
C GLU A 8 0.59 -6.07 -4.94
N GLN A 9 0.35 -6.80 -3.87
CA GLN A 9 -0.88 -6.63 -3.10
C GLN A 9 -0.95 -5.25 -2.46
N ALA A 10 0.20 -4.74 -1.99
CA ALA A 10 0.23 -3.41 -1.43
C ALA A 10 -0.16 -2.37 -2.48
N ALA A 11 0.39 -2.50 -3.70
CA ALA A 11 0.04 -1.58 -4.78
C ALA A 11 -1.45 -1.63 -5.08
N GLU A 12 -2.03 -2.82 -5.16
CA GLU A 12 -3.45 -2.95 -5.45
C GLU A 12 -4.30 -2.26 -4.39
N LEU A 13 -3.95 -2.45 -3.13
CA LEU A 13 -4.70 -1.85 -2.03
C LEU A 13 -4.56 -0.34 -2.04
N LEU A 14 -3.35 0.17 -2.25
CA LEU A 14 -3.11 1.61 -2.24
C LEU A 14 -3.79 2.30 -3.43
N VAL A 15 -3.66 1.72 -4.62
CA VAL A 15 -4.29 2.29 -5.81
C VAL A 15 -5.81 2.23 -5.68
N GLY A 16 -6.33 1.09 -5.23
CA GLY A 16 -7.77 0.94 -5.03
C GLY A 16 -8.31 1.94 -4.04
N ARG A 17 -7.60 2.16 -2.94
CA ARG A 17 -8.02 3.13 -1.93
C ARG A 17 -8.00 4.54 -2.49
N ARG A 18 -6.93 4.90 -3.23
CA ARG A 18 -6.84 6.21 -3.85
C ARG A 18 -8.04 6.46 -4.75
N LYS A 19 -8.36 5.48 -5.60
CA LYS A 19 -9.48 5.62 -6.53
C LYS A 19 -10.82 5.66 -5.80
N ALA A 20 -10.97 4.87 -4.74
CA ALA A 20 -12.19 4.88 -3.95
C ALA A 20 -12.43 6.23 -3.29
N LEU A 21 -11.37 6.93 -2.93
CA LEU A 21 -11.46 8.27 -2.35
C LEU A 21 -11.60 9.36 -3.41
N GLY A 22 -11.56 9.00 -4.69
CA GLY A 22 -11.66 9.98 -5.77
C GLY A 22 -10.43 10.84 -5.94
N LEU A 23 -9.27 10.39 -5.45
CA LEU A 23 -8.05 11.19 -5.52
C LEU A 23 -7.23 10.82 -6.75
N SER A 24 -6.70 11.86 -7.41
CA SER A 24 -5.80 11.64 -8.52
C SER A 24 -4.39 11.35 -8.02
N GLN A 25 -3.56 10.81 -8.92
CA GLN A 25 -2.14 10.65 -8.59
C GLN A 25 -1.51 11.98 -8.25
N ALA A 26 -1.86 13.04 -8.98
CA ALA A 26 -1.28 14.36 -8.73
C ALA A 26 -1.62 14.86 -7.34
N GLU A 27 -2.87 14.64 -6.89
CA GLU A 27 -3.28 15.08 -5.57
C GLU A 27 -2.54 14.33 -4.46
N VAL A 28 -2.41 13.02 -4.60
CA VAL A 28 -1.72 12.23 -3.60
C VAL A 28 -0.23 12.55 -3.60
N ALA A 29 0.37 12.69 -4.78
CA ALA A 29 1.79 13.02 -4.89
C ALA A 29 2.08 14.37 -4.23
N ALA A 30 1.20 15.35 -4.43
CA ALA A 30 1.37 16.66 -3.81
C ALA A 30 1.37 16.56 -2.29
N ARG A 31 0.48 15.74 -1.74
CA ARG A 31 0.41 15.56 -0.29
C ARG A 31 1.63 14.83 0.26
N LEU A 32 2.25 14.00 -0.55
CA LEU A 32 3.46 13.28 -0.16
C LEU A 32 4.73 14.11 -0.40
N GLY A 33 4.62 15.22 -1.14
CA GLY A 33 5.79 16.00 -1.49
C GLY A 33 6.66 15.37 -2.56
N ILE A 34 6.08 14.55 -3.44
CA ILE A 34 6.78 13.93 -4.54
C ILE A 34 6.09 14.27 -5.86
N SER A 35 6.76 13.98 -6.97
CA SER A 35 6.17 14.22 -8.29
C SER A 35 5.13 13.15 -8.60
N GLN A 36 4.22 13.49 -9.50
CA GLN A 36 3.25 12.53 -9.99
C GLN A 36 3.93 11.35 -10.66
N ASN A 37 4.99 11.62 -11.43
CA ASN A 37 5.74 10.54 -12.08
C ASN A 37 6.32 9.57 -11.07
N ARG A 38 6.83 10.11 -9.96
CA ARG A 38 7.37 9.24 -8.90
C ARG A 38 6.28 8.38 -8.29
N LEU A 39 5.12 8.96 -8.01
CA LEU A 39 4.01 8.18 -7.46
C LEU A 39 3.57 7.10 -8.44
N SER A 40 3.47 7.46 -9.73
CA SER A 40 3.10 6.48 -10.74
C SER A 40 4.09 5.31 -10.76
N GLU A 41 5.38 5.61 -10.63
CA GLU A 41 6.40 4.57 -10.56
C GLU A 41 6.20 3.67 -9.35
N LEU A 42 5.88 4.26 -8.20
CA LEU A 42 5.67 3.46 -6.99
C LEU A 42 4.43 2.58 -7.10
N GLU A 43 3.40 3.06 -7.79
CA GLU A 43 2.18 2.27 -7.99
C GLU A 43 2.40 1.13 -8.98
N THR A 44 3.28 1.30 -9.96
CA THR A 44 3.54 0.24 -10.94
C THR A 44 4.70 -0.66 -10.54
N ARG A 45 5.58 -0.17 -9.67
CA ARG A 45 6.73 -0.95 -9.18
C ARG A 45 6.76 -0.88 -7.66
N PRO A 46 5.80 -1.52 -7.00
CA PRO A 46 5.66 -1.40 -5.54
C PRO A 46 6.85 -1.97 -4.78
N GLU A 47 7.67 -2.80 -5.42
CA GLU A 47 8.88 -3.29 -4.76
C GLU A 47 9.88 -2.17 -4.48
N ARG A 48 9.66 -0.99 -5.07
CA ARG A 48 10.52 0.17 -4.82
C ARG A 48 10.02 1.05 -3.68
N LEU A 49 8.86 0.71 -3.10
CA LEU A 49 8.38 1.45 -1.93
C LEU A 49 9.29 1.18 -0.74
N THR A 50 9.79 2.25 -0.14
CA THR A 50 10.48 2.13 1.13
C THR A 50 9.44 2.06 2.23
N PHE A 51 9.84 1.56 3.40
CA PHE A 51 8.90 1.39 4.50
C PHE A 51 8.32 2.73 4.94
N ASP A 52 9.17 3.76 5.08
CA ASP A 52 8.69 5.06 5.48
C ASP A 52 7.77 5.68 4.42
N ARG A 53 8.07 5.46 3.14
CA ARG A 53 7.19 5.97 2.08
C ARG A 53 5.85 5.25 2.10
N LEU A 54 5.87 3.95 2.38
CA LEU A 54 4.65 3.19 2.50
C LEU A 54 3.78 3.71 3.63
N LEU A 55 4.38 3.99 4.79
CA LEU A 55 3.64 4.52 5.92
C LEU A 55 3.06 5.90 5.61
N ALA A 56 3.84 6.76 4.95
CA ALA A 56 3.37 8.09 4.59
C ALA A 56 2.22 8.02 3.60
N LEU A 57 2.33 7.15 2.61
CA LEU A 57 1.29 6.98 1.61
C LEU A 57 0.01 6.44 2.25
N ALA A 58 0.13 5.44 3.11
CA ALA A 58 -1.02 4.92 3.83
C ALA A 58 -1.71 6.02 4.63
N GLY A 59 -0.92 6.88 5.31
CA GLY A 59 -1.48 7.97 6.08
C GLY A 59 -2.28 8.95 5.23
N VAL A 60 -1.75 9.30 4.04
CA VAL A 60 -2.46 10.20 3.13
C VAL A 60 -3.80 9.60 2.70
N LEU A 61 -3.85 8.28 2.57
CA LEU A 61 -5.04 7.58 2.12
C LEU A 61 -5.97 7.18 3.25
N GLY A 62 -5.65 7.55 4.49
CA GLY A 62 -6.47 7.21 5.63
C GLY A 62 -6.42 5.76 6.02
N LEU A 63 -5.30 5.11 5.75
CA LEU A 63 -5.08 3.70 6.07
C LEU A 63 -4.09 3.57 7.22
N GLU A 64 -4.26 2.51 7.99
CA GLU A 64 -3.33 2.14 9.04
C GLU A 64 -2.66 0.83 8.68
N LEU A 65 -1.39 0.71 9.04
CA LEU A 65 -0.68 -0.55 8.93
C LEU A 65 -0.62 -1.21 10.29
N ALA A 66 -0.97 -2.48 10.32
CA ALA A 66 -0.90 -3.25 11.55
C ALA A 66 -0.21 -4.57 11.25
N LEU A 67 0.55 -5.06 12.22
CA LEU A 67 1.20 -6.34 12.10
C LEU A 67 0.56 -7.28 13.11
N GLY A 68 0.23 -8.46 12.65
CA GLY A 68 -0.30 -9.49 13.53
C GLY A 68 0.40 -10.80 13.23
N GLU A 69 0.26 -11.71 14.15
CA GLU A 69 0.82 -13.03 13.93
C GLU A 69 0.00 -13.74 12.87
N ARG A 70 0.72 -14.37 11.94
CA ARG A 70 0.06 -15.20 10.95
C ARG A 70 -0.40 -16.47 11.63
N LYS A 71 -1.66 -16.85 11.38
CA LYS A 71 -2.12 -18.12 11.89
C LYS A 71 -1.33 -19.24 11.26
N PRO A 72 -0.92 -20.23 12.04
CA PRO A 72 -0.18 -21.35 11.49
C PRO A 72 -1.02 -22.12 10.49
N VAL A 73 -0.39 -22.54 9.43
CA VAL A 73 -1.08 -23.29 8.40
C VAL A 73 -1.50 -24.65 8.93
N GLU A 74 -0.75 -25.17 9.91
CA GLU A 74 -1.14 -26.44 10.46
C GLU A 74 -2.47 -26.36 11.15
N ALA A 75 -2.93 -25.19 11.47
CA ALA A 75 -4.31 -25.08 11.87
C ALA A 75 -5.19 -25.67 10.82
N GLU A 76 -4.69 -25.73 9.62
CA GLU A 76 -5.36 -26.40 8.54
C GLU A 76 -4.78 -27.75 8.32
N GLY A 77 -3.86 -28.15 9.14
CA GLY A 77 -3.40 -29.53 9.20
C GLY A 77 -2.41 -29.93 8.16
N GLU A 78 -1.76 -28.98 7.50
CA GLU A 78 -0.93 -29.40 6.46
C GLU A 78 0.51 -29.28 6.70
N TRP A 79 0.96 -29.05 7.83
CA TRP A 79 2.38 -29.03 8.08
C TRP A 79 2.98 -30.41 7.93
#